data_a3d3af8ccfbc0f4d72f9977c35c79964
#
_entry.id   a3d3af8ccfbc0f4d72f9977c35c79964
#
_cell.length_a   1.000
_cell.length_b   1.000
_cell.length_c   1.000
_cell.angle_alpha   90.00
_cell.angle_beta   90.00
_cell.angle_gamma   90.00
#
_symmetry.space_group_name_H-M   'P 1'
#
loop_
_entity.id
_entity.type
_entity.pdbx_description
1 polymer ?
#
loop_
_entity_poly.entity_id
_entity_poly.type
_entity_poly.pdbx_seq_one_letter_code
_entity_poly.pdbx_strand_id
1 'polypeptide(L)'
;MIIYEVNLTVNNSVAEQYEKWLTDHIREMLSFEGFISADWYEVEGSENNKSVWSIHYRLKNRESLENYFREHAQRMRQEGLRRFAGKFSAHRRILLQKENLAAEA
;
A
#
# COMPACT_ATOMS: atom_id res chain seq x y z
N MET A 1 -0.65 17.52 0.20
CA MET A 1 -0.34 16.13 0.61
C MET A 1 -0.98 15.16 -0.36
N ILE A 2 -0.22 14.22 -0.85
CA ILE A 2 -0.72 13.21 -1.75
C ILE A 2 -0.56 11.84 -1.09
N ILE A 3 -1.56 10.97 -1.26
CA ILE A 3 -1.55 9.62 -0.71
C ILE A 3 -1.64 8.62 -1.85
N TYR A 4 -0.73 7.67 -1.86
CA TYR A 4 -0.79 6.50 -2.74
C TYR A 4 -1.43 5.37 -1.93
N GLU A 5 -2.65 4.99 -2.29
CA GLU A 5 -3.42 3.99 -1.57
C GLU A 5 -3.33 2.65 -2.28
N VAL A 6 -2.90 1.63 -1.57
CA VAL A 6 -2.83 0.27 -2.08
C VAL A 6 -3.77 -0.59 -1.27
N ASN A 7 -4.81 -1.12 -1.92
CA ASN A 7 -5.80 -2.00 -1.28
C ASN A 7 -5.51 -3.43 -1.70
N LEU A 8 -5.34 -4.30 -0.72
CA LEU A 8 -4.97 -5.70 -0.94
C LEU A 8 -6.06 -6.63 -0.43
N THR A 9 -6.40 -7.61 -1.26
CA THR A 9 -7.25 -8.73 -0.84
C THR A 9 -6.37 -9.97 -0.93
N VAL A 10 -6.10 -10.59 0.22
CA VAL A 10 -5.14 -11.68 0.34
C VAL A 10 -5.82 -12.94 0.82
N ASN A 11 -5.56 -14.05 0.13
CA ASN A 11 -6.08 -15.36 0.54
C ASN A 11 -5.50 -15.71 1.91
N ASN A 12 -6.37 -16.15 2.84
CA ASN A 12 -5.94 -16.47 4.20
C ASN A 12 -4.89 -17.58 4.27
N SER A 13 -4.84 -18.45 3.25
CA SER A 13 -3.82 -19.51 3.21
C SER A 13 -2.41 -18.97 3.18
N VAL A 14 -2.19 -17.73 2.73
CA VAL A 14 -0.86 -17.11 2.68
C VAL A 14 -0.79 -15.80 3.48
N ALA A 15 -1.84 -15.45 4.21
CA ALA A 15 -1.94 -14.14 4.87
C ALA A 15 -0.78 -13.90 5.83
N GLU A 16 -0.40 -14.88 6.62
CA GLU A 16 0.69 -14.73 7.59
C GLU A 16 2.03 -14.46 6.91
N GLN A 17 2.34 -15.24 5.87
CA GLN A 17 3.58 -15.05 5.11
C GLN A 17 3.55 -13.72 4.35
N TYR A 18 2.40 -13.37 3.80
CA TYR A 18 2.23 -12.11 3.07
C TYR A 18 2.44 -10.91 4.00
N GLU A 19 1.91 -10.99 5.21
CA GLU A 19 2.06 -9.93 6.21
C GLU A 19 3.52 -9.67 6.55
N LYS A 20 4.29 -10.74 6.76
CA LYS A 20 5.72 -10.62 7.04
C LYS A 20 6.47 -10.00 5.86
N TRP A 21 6.19 -10.47 4.66
CA TRP A 21 6.80 -9.94 3.44
C TRP A 21 6.41 -8.47 3.24
N LEU A 22 5.14 -8.14 3.48
CA LEU A 22 4.62 -6.79 3.28
C LEU A 22 5.27 -5.78 4.20
N THR A 23 5.57 -6.16 5.44
CA THR A 23 6.27 -5.28 6.36
C THR A 23 7.60 -4.80 5.79
N ASP A 24 8.40 -5.73 5.26
CA ASP A 24 9.68 -5.38 4.64
C ASP A 24 9.49 -4.60 3.34
N HIS A 25 8.47 -4.96 2.57
CA HIS A 25 8.12 -4.26 1.34
C HIS A 25 7.75 -2.80 1.61
N ILE A 26 6.95 -2.55 2.65
CA ILE A 26 6.58 -1.18 3.04
C ILE A 26 7.83 -0.38 3.46
N ARG A 27 8.74 -1.01 4.20
CA ARG A 27 9.99 -0.35 4.59
C ARG A 27 10.82 0.05 3.39
N GLU A 28 10.87 -0.82 2.39
CA GLU A 28 11.57 -0.50 1.15
C GLU A 28 10.89 0.66 0.41
N MET A 29 9.55 0.65 0.33
CA MET A 29 8.80 1.76 -0.26
C MET A 29 9.18 3.09 0.40
N LEU A 30 9.30 3.09 1.72
CA LEU A 30 9.61 4.31 2.47
C LEU A 30 11.05 4.81 2.26
N SER A 31 11.91 4.02 1.62
CA SER A 31 13.26 4.46 1.28
C SER A 31 13.31 5.29 0.00
N PHE A 32 12.23 5.29 -0.80
CA PHE A 32 12.22 6.05 -2.04
C PHE A 32 12.02 7.54 -1.79
N GLU A 33 12.63 8.34 -2.66
CA GLU A 33 12.59 9.79 -2.54
C GLU A 33 11.16 10.30 -2.50
N GLY A 34 10.86 11.16 -1.53
CA GLY A 34 9.57 11.80 -1.39
C GLY A 34 8.53 11.02 -0.60
N PHE A 35 8.79 9.75 -0.27
CA PHE A 35 7.91 8.99 0.62
C PHE A 35 8.16 9.44 2.07
N ILE A 36 7.08 9.74 2.79
CA ILE A 36 7.15 10.30 4.14
C ILE A 36 6.81 9.25 5.20
N SER A 37 5.68 8.57 5.00
CA SER A 37 5.17 7.63 6.00
C SER A 37 4.17 6.69 5.35
N ALA A 38 3.81 5.63 6.07
CA ALA A 38 2.78 4.70 5.64
C ALA A 38 1.91 4.32 6.82
N ASP A 39 0.60 4.22 6.57
CA ASP A 39 -0.35 3.66 7.51
C ASP A 39 -0.93 2.39 6.91
N TRP A 40 -1.00 1.34 7.69
CA TRP A 40 -1.52 0.06 7.28
C TRP A 40 -2.77 -0.24 8.09
N TYR A 41 -3.89 -0.42 7.40
CA TYR A 41 -5.20 -0.67 8.02
C TYR A 41 -5.68 -2.07 7.66
N GLU A 42 -6.32 -2.72 8.61
CA GLU A 42 -7.13 -3.90 8.34
C GLU A 42 -8.54 -3.43 8.07
N VAL A 43 -9.14 -3.92 6.99
CA VAL A 43 -10.52 -3.56 6.64
C VAL A 43 -11.47 -4.55 7.30
N GLU A 44 -12.35 -4.04 8.17
CA GLU A 44 -13.33 -4.84 8.88
C GLU A 44 -14.42 -5.31 7.95
N GLY A 45 -14.96 -6.50 8.19
CA GLY A 45 -16.10 -7.04 7.43
C GLY A 45 -15.72 -7.68 6.11
N SER A 46 -14.45 -8.05 5.94
CA SER A 46 -14.01 -8.75 4.73
C SER A 46 -14.64 -10.14 4.64
N GLU A 47 -14.69 -10.67 3.41
CA GLU A 47 -15.24 -11.99 3.13
C GLU A 47 -14.46 -13.09 3.83
N ASN A 48 -15.14 -14.24 4.05
CA ASN A 48 -14.51 -15.43 4.58
C ASN A 48 -13.32 -15.86 3.70
N ASN A 49 -12.25 -16.34 4.34
CA ASN A 49 -11.06 -16.83 3.69
C ASN A 49 -10.18 -15.74 3.05
N LYS A 50 -10.51 -14.47 3.28
CA LYS A 50 -9.74 -13.35 2.75
C LYS A 50 -9.37 -12.38 3.87
N SER A 51 -8.18 -11.83 3.76
CA SER A 51 -7.74 -10.69 4.57
C SER A 51 -7.69 -9.47 3.66
N VAL A 52 -8.31 -8.38 4.09
CA VAL A 52 -8.34 -7.14 3.29
C VAL A 52 -7.60 -6.06 4.05
N TRP A 53 -6.59 -5.49 3.40
CA TRP A 53 -5.77 -4.44 3.99
C TRP A 53 -5.72 -3.22 3.09
N SER A 54 -5.56 -2.05 3.69
CA SER A 54 -5.38 -0.79 2.97
C SER A 54 -4.12 -0.12 3.49
N ILE A 55 -3.18 0.15 2.60
CA ILE A 55 -1.93 0.83 2.93
C ILE A 55 -1.96 2.22 2.30
N HIS A 56 -1.74 3.25 3.11
CA HIS A 56 -1.69 4.64 2.67
C HIS A 56 -0.26 5.14 2.79
N TYR A 57 0.38 5.32 1.65
CA TYR A 57 1.72 5.95 1.59
C TYR A 57 1.54 7.45 1.41
N ARG A 58 2.12 8.23 2.33
CA ARG A 58 2.12 9.68 2.20
C ARG A 58 3.38 10.14 1.48
N LEU A 59 3.19 10.96 0.45
CA LEU A 59 4.29 11.51 -0.33
C LEU A 59 4.24 13.04 -0.27
N LYS A 60 5.40 13.66 -0.40
CA LYS A 60 5.50 15.11 -0.29
C LYS A 60 4.89 15.83 -1.50
N ASN A 61 4.92 15.23 -2.70
CA ASN A 61 4.36 15.83 -3.91
C ASN A 61 4.11 14.80 -5.00
N ARG A 62 3.44 15.25 -6.06
CA ARG A 62 3.11 14.39 -7.19
C ARG A 62 4.37 13.95 -7.96
N GLU A 63 5.35 14.82 -8.07
CA GLU A 63 6.57 14.49 -8.80
C GLU A 63 7.25 13.26 -8.20
N SER A 64 7.29 13.16 -6.89
CA SER A 64 7.85 11.99 -6.20
C SER A 64 7.07 10.72 -6.55
N LEU A 65 5.74 10.81 -6.61
CA LEU A 65 4.92 9.66 -6.97
C LEU A 65 5.14 9.25 -8.42
N GLU A 66 5.20 10.21 -9.34
CA GLU A 66 5.47 9.93 -10.75
C GLU A 66 6.84 9.30 -10.93
N ASN A 67 7.84 9.78 -10.17
CA ASN A 67 9.17 9.20 -10.17
C ASN A 67 9.14 7.74 -9.71
N TYR A 68 8.39 7.46 -8.66
CA TYR A 68 8.20 6.08 -8.18
C TYR A 68 7.59 5.20 -9.28
N PHE A 69 6.55 5.68 -9.94
CA PHE A 69 5.91 4.90 -11.01
C PHE A 69 6.88 4.61 -12.15
N ARG A 70 7.71 5.57 -12.51
CA ARG A 70 8.66 5.43 -13.61
C ARG A 70 9.83 4.51 -13.26
N GLU A 71 10.37 4.66 -12.05
CA GLU A 71 11.66 4.03 -11.70
C GLU A 71 11.54 2.74 -10.90
N HIS A 72 10.47 2.57 -10.12
CA HIS A 72 10.42 1.51 -9.10
C HIS A 72 9.19 0.64 -9.12
N ALA A 73 8.03 1.15 -9.55
CA ALA A 73 6.76 0.46 -9.35
C ALA A 73 6.72 -0.94 -9.96
N GLN A 74 7.24 -1.10 -11.18
CA GLN A 74 7.20 -2.39 -11.86
C GLN A 74 7.94 -3.45 -11.04
N ARG A 75 9.16 -3.16 -10.61
CA ARG A 75 9.97 -4.08 -9.81
C ARG A 75 9.29 -4.41 -8.49
N MET A 76 8.78 -3.39 -7.81
CA MET A 76 8.13 -3.57 -6.52
C MET A 76 6.88 -4.45 -6.61
N ARG A 77 6.08 -4.26 -7.66
CA ARG A 77 4.87 -5.07 -7.89
C ARG A 77 5.21 -6.50 -8.26
N GLN A 78 6.26 -6.70 -9.06
CA GLN A 78 6.66 -8.03 -9.48
C GLN A 78 7.13 -8.92 -8.35
N GLU A 79 7.69 -8.35 -7.29
CA GLU A 79 8.11 -9.13 -6.14
C GLU A 79 6.92 -9.86 -5.50
N GLY A 80 5.80 -9.15 -5.30
CA GLY A 80 4.59 -9.76 -4.75
C GLY A 80 4.00 -10.80 -5.69
N LEU A 81 3.93 -10.49 -6.97
CA LEU A 81 3.41 -11.41 -7.97
C LEU A 81 4.23 -12.70 -8.03
N ARG A 82 5.54 -12.59 -7.94
CA ARG A 82 6.43 -13.76 -7.99
C ARG A 82 6.23 -14.67 -6.80
N ARG A 83 6.03 -14.10 -5.61
CA ARG A 83 5.92 -14.87 -4.38
C ARG A 83 4.51 -15.41 -4.12
N PHE A 84 3.48 -14.67 -4.53
CA PHE A 84 2.10 -14.94 -4.12
C PHE A 84 1.12 -14.95 -5.31
N ALA A 85 1.59 -15.29 -6.50
CA ALA A 85 0.76 -15.27 -7.70
C ALA A 85 -0.53 -16.09 -7.51
N GLY A 86 -1.67 -15.49 -7.87
CA GLY A 86 -2.97 -16.14 -7.75
C GLY A 86 -3.54 -16.16 -6.34
N LYS A 87 -2.82 -15.65 -5.34
CA LYS A 87 -3.24 -15.66 -3.95
C LYS A 87 -3.61 -14.29 -3.41
N PHE A 88 -3.51 -13.24 -4.22
CA PHE A 88 -3.91 -11.90 -3.82
C PHE A 88 -4.32 -11.07 -5.03
N SER A 89 -5.02 -9.98 -4.75
CA SER A 89 -5.28 -8.94 -5.73
C SER A 89 -4.99 -7.59 -5.12
N ALA A 90 -4.68 -6.61 -5.98
CA ALA A 90 -4.36 -5.26 -5.54
C ALA A 90 -5.15 -4.25 -6.35
N HIS A 91 -5.67 -3.24 -5.67
CA HIS A 91 -6.36 -2.11 -6.29
C HIS A 91 -5.75 -0.83 -5.73
N ARG A 92 -5.37 0.09 -6.62
CA ARG A 92 -4.61 1.29 -6.23
C ARG A 92 -5.36 2.56 -6.60
N ARG A 93 -5.26 3.57 -5.71
CA ARG A 93 -5.84 4.88 -5.96
C ARG A 93 -4.86 5.95 -5.51
N ILE A 94 -5.01 7.13 -6.08
CA ILE A 94 -4.28 8.32 -5.65
C ILE A 94 -5.28 9.24 -4.96
N LEU A 95 -5.00 9.61 -3.71
CA LEU A 95 -5.87 10.47 -2.92
C LEU A 95 -5.20 11.83 -2.76
N LEU A 96 -5.93 12.87 -3.14
CA LEU A 96 -5.46 14.25 -3.01
C LEU A 96 -6.16 14.86 -1.80
N GLN A 97 -5.40 15.24 -0.80
CA GLN A 97 -5.97 15.85 0.40
C GLN A 97 -6.53 17.23 0.05
N LYS A 98 -7.81 17.41 0.25
CA LYS A 98 -8.46 18.69 0.02
C LYS A 98 -8.40 19.59 1.25
N GLU A 99 -8.67 19.01 2.40
CA GLU A 99 -8.68 19.72 3.67
C GLU A 99 -8.33 18.77 4.80
N ASN A 100 -7.85 19.33 5.87
CA ASN A 100 -7.68 18.62 7.14
C ASN A 100 -8.46 19.42 8.18
N LEU A 101 -9.61 18.86 8.58
CA LEU A 101 -10.46 19.47 9.60
C LEU A 101 -10.33 18.70 10.89
N ALA A 102 -10.10 19.40 11.97
CA ALA A 102 -9.94 18.76 13.28
C ALA A 102 -11.20 18.98 14.11
N ALA A 103 -11.49 18.01 14.99
CA ALA A 103 -12.58 18.19 15.96
C ALA A 103 -12.18 19.27 16.97
N GLU A 104 -13.15 20.06 17.38
CA GLU A 104 -12.94 21.01 18.45
C GLU A 104 -12.92 20.27 19.79
N ALA A 105 -12.06 20.72 20.69
CA ALA A 105 -11.92 20.11 22.02
C ALA A 105 -13.15 20.37 22.89
#